data_14ed147ec224091fad5e7ab2f824aefc
#
_entry.id   14ed147ec224091fad5e7ab2f824aefc
#
_cell.length_a   1.000
_cell.length_b   1.000
_cell.length_c   1.000
_cell.angle_alpha   90.00
_cell.angle_beta   90.00
_cell.angle_gamma   90.00
#
_symmetry.space_group_name_H-M   'P 1'
#
loop_
_entity.id
_entity.type
_entity.pdbx_description
1 polymer ?
#
loop_
_entity_poly.entity_id
_entity_poly.type
_entity_poly.pdbx_seq_one_letter_code
_entity_poly.pdbx_strand_id
1 'polypeptide(L)'
;MLAQRTLKSLTQAVGVGLHSGQRVELTLRPAPPDSGIVFRRVDLPQPVDITISPEAVTDTRLASTISSGSTKVLTVEHLMSACAGLGIDNLVIDITAEEVPILDGSASSFVFLLQSAGIALQAAPKRFVRILKPVEVREGEGAHVKWARLTPYEGYKLSFEIDFAHPAVDSTGQRVEFDMGSGAYSRDIARARTFGFTKDVEMMRANGLALGGGLDNAIVMDDYKVLNSEGLRYNDEFVKHKILDAMGDLHLLGKPLLAAYSAFRSGHAMNNKLLRELLAHPEAYEIVTFDDEKNAPKGFATLARAW
;
A
#
# COMPACT_ATOMS: atom_id res chain seq x y z
N MET A 1 -15.93 17.36 13.89
CA MET A 1 -15.31 17.23 12.54
C MET A 1 -14.27 16.13 12.60
N LEU A 2 -14.34 15.14 11.71
CA LEU A 2 -13.27 14.17 11.57
C LEU A 2 -12.07 14.85 10.89
N ALA A 3 -10.96 14.95 11.62
CA ALA A 3 -9.81 15.76 11.25
C ALA A 3 -8.81 14.99 10.35
N GLN A 4 -8.11 15.73 9.49
CA GLN A 4 -6.92 15.24 8.79
C GLN A 4 -5.80 14.91 9.78
N ARG A 5 -4.84 14.09 9.34
CA ARG A 5 -3.71 13.59 10.13
C ARG A 5 -2.38 13.80 9.43
N THR A 6 -1.41 14.18 10.23
CA THR A 6 0.02 14.21 9.87
C THR A 6 0.85 13.67 11.04
N LEU A 7 2.17 13.73 10.96
CA LEU A 7 3.06 13.36 12.07
C LEU A 7 3.21 14.52 13.09
N LYS A 8 3.53 14.19 14.33
CA LYS A 8 3.93 15.19 15.36
C LYS A 8 5.37 15.63 15.19
N SER A 9 6.24 14.71 14.82
CA SER A 9 7.67 14.94 14.61
C SER A 9 8.17 14.18 13.40
N LEU A 10 9.36 14.51 12.92
CA LEU A 10 10.02 13.71 11.87
C LEU A 10 10.49 12.37 12.43
N THR A 11 10.60 11.37 11.54
CA THR A 11 11.24 10.10 11.83
C THR A 11 12.07 9.66 10.63
N GLN A 12 13.05 8.80 10.84
CA GLN A 12 14.00 8.37 9.82
C GLN A 12 14.22 6.87 9.86
N ALA A 13 14.53 6.31 8.70
CA ALA A 13 15.02 4.95 8.55
C ALA A 13 16.09 4.89 7.46
N VAL A 14 16.96 3.91 7.58
CA VAL A 14 17.96 3.55 6.58
C VAL A 14 17.75 2.09 6.21
N GLY A 15 17.79 1.79 4.93
CA GLY A 15 17.65 0.43 4.44
C GLY A 15 18.18 0.30 3.03
N VAL A 16 17.76 -0.74 2.33
CA VAL A 16 18.10 -1.01 0.93
C VAL A 16 16.82 -1.15 0.10
N GLY A 17 16.87 -0.76 -1.15
CA GLY A 17 15.80 -1.03 -2.11
C GLY A 17 15.75 -2.51 -2.43
N LEU A 18 14.56 -3.09 -2.53
CA LEU A 18 14.37 -4.51 -2.86
C LEU A 18 14.97 -4.87 -4.22
N HIS A 19 14.70 -4.05 -5.23
CA HIS A 19 15.13 -4.30 -6.61
C HIS A 19 16.51 -3.73 -6.89
N SER A 20 16.77 -2.51 -6.46
CA SER A 20 18.03 -1.80 -6.72
C SER A 20 19.21 -2.29 -5.87
N GLY A 21 18.94 -2.82 -4.67
CA GLY A 21 19.98 -3.12 -3.67
C GLY A 21 20.73 -1.90 -3.15
N GLN A 22 20.33 -0.70 -3.56
CA GLN A 22 20.99 0.55 -3.16
C GLN A 22 20.59 0.95 -1.75
N ARG A 23 21.55 1.46 -0.98
CA ARG A 23 21.30 2.07 0.31
C ARG A 23 20.43 3.33 0.13
N VAL A 24 19.41 3.45 0.92
CA VAL A 24 18.48 4.57 0.90
C VAL A 24 18.18 5.06 2.31
N GLU A 25 18.18 6.38 2.47
CA GLU A 25 17.71 7.06 3.67
C GLU A 25 16.31 7.62 3.40
N LEU A 26 15.40 7.31 4.31
CA LEU A 26 14.01 7.74 4.28
C LEU A 26 13.76 8.67 5.47
N THR A 27 13.25 9.89 5.21
CA THR A 27 12.82 10.81 6.26
C THR A 27 11.34 11.14 6.06
N LEU A 28 10.52 10.78 7.04
CA LEU A 28 9.10 11.09 7.07
C LEU A 28 8.89 12.37 7.88
N ARG A 29 8.28 13.40 7.27
CA ARG A 29 8.09 14.72 7.88
C ARG A 29 6.61 15.08 7.97
N PRO A 30 6.19 15.78 9.04
CA PRO A 30 4.90 16.44 9.07
C PRO A 30 4.71 17.33 7.83
N ALA A 31 3.47 17.41 7.36
CA ALA A 31 3.10 18.27 6.25
C ALA A 31 1.86 19.11 6.59
N PRO A 32 1.65 20.30 5.97
CA PRO A 32 0.49 21.13 6.21
C PRO A 32 -0.84 20.44 5.86
N PRO A 33 -1.97 20.90 6.41
CA PRO A 33 -3.28 20.46 5.97
C PRO A 33 -3.45 20.61 4.46
N ASP A 34 -4.17 19.66 3.86
CA ASP A 34 -4.50 19.65 2.42
C ASP A 34 -3.30 19.51 1.45
N SER A 35 -2.09 19.24 1.97
CA SER A 35 -0.90 19.04 1.13
C SER A 35 -0.85 17.65 0.47
N GLY A 36 -1.56 16.67 1.04
CA GLY A 36 -1.47 15.28 0.62
C GLY A 36 -0.12 14.63 0.95
N ILE A 37 0.18 13.52 0.32
CA ILE A 37 1.46 12.81 0.48
C ILE A 37 2.35 13.12 -0.72
N VAL A 38 3.57 13.57 -0.43
CA VAL A 38 4.55 13.99 -1.42
C VAL A 38 5.88 13.25 -1.18
N PHE A 39 6.36 12.55 -2.18
CA PHE A 39 7.71 12.02 -2.21
C PHE A 39 8.66 13.09 -2.76
N ARG A 40 9.79 13.27 -2.08
CA ARG A 40 10.81 14.24 -2.46
C ARG A 40 12.16 13.56 -2.64
N ARG A 41 12.67 13.53 -3.88
CA ARG A 41 14.02 13.07 -4.21
C ARG A 41 15.03 14.14 -3.81
N VAL A 42 15.69 13.93 -2.67
CA VAL A 42 16.64 14.89 -2.10
C VAL A 42 18.10 14.62 -2.47
N ASP A 43 18.37 13.53 -3.15
CA ASP A 43 19.67 13.13 -3.67
C ASP A 43 20.03 13.80 -5.03
N LEU A 44 19.04 14.44 -5.66
CA LEU A 44 19.22 15.13 -6.93
C LEU A 44 19.81 16.54 -6.72
N PRO A 45 20.51 17.11 -7.72
CA PRO A 45 21.07 18.46 -7.61
C PRO A 45 20.04 19.53 -7.22
N GLN A 46 18.80 19.36 -7.63
CA GLN A 46 17.65 20.09 -7.13
C GLN A 46 16.59 19.07 -6.69
N PRO A 47 16.04 19.19 -5.49
CA PRO A 47 14.98 18.28 -5.01
C PRO A 47 13.78 18.28 -5.96
N VAL A 48 13.24 17.10 -6.24
CA VAL A 48 12.07 16.93 -7.10
C VAL A 48 10.94 16.30 -6.30
N ASP A 49 9.80 16.96 -6.30
CA ASP A 49 8.58 16.53 -5.64
C ASP A 49 7.73 15.67 -6.59
N ILE A 50 7.22 14.57 -6.08
CA ILE A 50 6.28 13.68 -6.75
C ILE A 50 5.07 13.53 -5.82
N THR A 51 3.96 14.20 -6.16
CA THR A 51 2.71 14.02 -5.43
C THR A 51 2.04 12.72 -5.85
N ILE A 52 1.55 11.95 -4.88
CA ILE A 52 0.83 10.71 -5.20
C ILE A 52 -0.45 11.02 -5.97
N SER A 53 -0.67 10.27 -7.03
CA SER A 53 -1.94 10.21 -7.77
C SER A 53 -1.96 8.94 -8.62
N PRO A 54 -3.14 8.47 -9.09
CA PRO A 54 -3.20 7.36 -10.03
C PRO A 54 -2.45 7.62 -11.34
N GLU A 55 -2.40 8.88 -11.79
CA GLU A 55 -1.70 9.30 -13.01
C GLU A 55 -0.18 9.33 -12.82
N ALA A 56 0.31 9.56 -11.59
CA ALA A 56 1.73 9.53 -11.28
C ALA A 56 2.33 8.12 -11.35
N VAL A 57 1.49 7.07 -11.32
CA VAL A 57 1.95 5.68 -11.48
C VAL A 57 2.31 5.41 -12.93
N THR A 58 3.58 5.13 -13.18
CA THR A 58 4.14 4.96 -14.53
C THR A 58 4.67 3.57 -14.83
N ASP A 59 4.93 2.75 -13.79
CA ASP A 59 5.30 1.34 -13.93
C ASP A 59 4.69 0.53 -12.79
N THR A 60 4.24 -0.68 -13.11
CA THR A 60 3.55 -1.60 -12.18
C THR A 60 4.00 -3.05 -12.33
N ARG A 61 5.13 -3.29 -13.01
CA ARG A 61 5.56 -4.67 -13.35
C ARG A 61 5.96 -5.51 -12.14
N LEU A 62 6.62 -4.93 -11.15
CA LEU A 62 7.10 -5.64 -9.95
C LEU A 62 6.67 -4.93 -8.66
N ALA A 63 6.43 -3.64 -8.75
CA ALA A 63 6.06 -2.76 -7.66
C ALA A 63 5.32 -1.55 -8.25
N SER A 64 4.67 -0.77 -7.42
CA SER A 64 4.12 0.52 -7.84
C SER A 64 5.21 1.57 -7.89
N THR A 65 5.45 2.13 -9.09
CA THR A 65 6.41 3.20 -9.35
C THR A 65 5.68 4.47 -9.69
N ILE A 66 5.95 5.54 -8.96
CA ILE A 66 5.44 6.89 -9.25
C ILE A 66 6.54 7.76 -9.85
N SER A 67 6.16 8.70 -10.71
CA SER A 67 7.12 9.55 -11.43
C SER A 67 6.63 10.98 -11.62
N SER A 68 7.59 11.89 -11.77
CA SER A 68 7.41 13.25 -12.27
C SER A 68 8.51 13.53 -13.29
N GLY A 69 8.14 13.65 -14.56
CA GLY A 69 9.10 13.67 -15.65
C GLY A 69 9.98 12.41 -15.68
N SER A 70 11.29 12.58 -15.66
CA SER A 70 12.27 11.47 -15.62
C SER A 70 12.59 10.97 -14.21
N THR A 71 12.14 11.69 -13.17
CA THR A 71 12.38 11.32 -11.76
C THR A 71 11.34 10.34 -11.30
N LYS A 72 11.75 9.27 -10.63
CA LYS A 72 10.87 8.19 -10.18
C LYS A 72 11.17 7.76 -8.75
N VAL A 73 10.17 7.14 -8.12
CA VAL A 73 10.28 6.41 -6.86
C VAL A 73 9.54 5.08 -7.00
N LEU A 74 10.25 3.99 -6.75
CA LEU A 74 9.78 2.60 -6.85
C LEU A 74 9.33 2.08 -5.49
N THR A 75 8.50 1.05 -5.50
CA THR A 75 8.11 0.23 -4.32
C THR A 75 7.46 1.09 -3.24
N VAL A 76 6.50 1.93 -3.64
CA VAL A 76 5.82 2.86 -2.71
C VAL A 76 4.69 2.18 -1.93
N GLU A 77 4.19 1.03 -2.36
CA GLU A 77 2.98 0.37 -1.90
C GLU A 77 2.98 0.02 -0.41
N HIS A 78 4.10 -0.46 0.16
CA HIS A 78 4.13 -0.86 1.57
C HIS A 78 4.06 0.37 2.51
N LEU A 79 4.77 1.44 2.18
CA LEU A 79 4.70 2.72 2.93
C LEU A 79 3.32 3.36 2.77
N MET A 80 2.75 3.34 1.56
CA MET A 80 1.40 3.85 1.32
C MET A 80 0.33 3.03 2.05
N SER A 81 0.52 1.71 2.15
CA SER A 81 -0.34 0.83 2.95
C SER A 81 -0.32 1.22 4.44
N ALA A 82 0.87 1.49 5.00
CA ALA A 82 1.00 1.95 6.37
C ALA A 82 0.31 3.32 6.59
N CYS A 83 0.47 4.26 5.64
CA CYS A 83 -0.23 5.55 5.67
C CYS A 83 -1.76 5.38 5.64
N ALA A 84 -2.27 4.50 4.75
CA ALA A 84 -3.69 4.17 4.67
C ALA A 84 -4.21 3.57 5.98
N GLY A 85 -3.50 2.57 6.51
CA GLY A 85 -3.87 1.85 7.73
C GLY A 85 -3.88 2.73 8.99
N LEU A 86 -3.05 3.77 9.04
CA LEU A 86 -2.99 4.75 10.12
C LEU A 86 -3.79 6.04 9.84
N GLY A 87 -4.37 6.14 8.64
CA GLY A 87 -5.17 7.28 8.22
C GLY A 87 -4.38 8.58 8.11
N ILE A 88 -3.12 8.53 7.65
CA ILE A 88 -2.30 9.70 7.38
C ILE A 88 -2.78 10.36 6.08
N ASP A 89 -3.06 11.66 6.15
CA ASP A 89 -3.50 12.45 4.99
C ASP A 89 -2.38 13.29 4.38
N ASN A 90 -1.49 13.82 5.23
CA ASN A 90 -0.48 14.78 4.81
C ASN A 90 0.90 14.36 5.32
N LEU A 91 1.85 14.19 4.41
CA LEU A 91 3.19 13.71 4.71
C LEU A 91 4.18 14.16 3.63
N VAL A 92 5.35 14.64 4.00
CA VAL A 92 6.49 14.75 3.10
C VAL A 92 7.46 13.61 3.36
N ILE A 93 7.84 12.91 2.30
CA ILE A 93 8.70 11.74 2.32
C ILE A 93 9.99 12.09 1.55
N ASP A 94 11.03 12.50 2.29
CA ASP A 94 12.36 12.72 1.68
C ASP A 94 13.03 11.36 1.46
N ILE A 95 13.58 11.14 0.28
CA ILE A 95 14.23 9.89 -0.11
C ILE A 95 15.52 10.16 -0.89
N THR A 96 16.58 9.42 -0.58
CA THR A 96 17.93 9.61 -1.15
C THR A 96 18.28 8.62 -2.26
N ALA A 97 17.31 7.89 -2.80
CA ALA A 97 17.50 6.97 -3.92
C ALA A 97 16.17 6.77 -4.67
N GLU A 98 16.19 6.00 -5.75
CA GLU A 98 15.01 5.75 -6.60
C GLU A 98 13.99 4.76 -6.01
N GLU A 99 14.27 4.14 -4.86
CA GLU A 99 13.41 3.08 -4.33
C GLU A 99 13.21 3.23 -2.83
N VAL A 100 11.96 3.07 -2.36
CA VAL A 100 11.64 3.01 -0.93
C VAL A 100 12.34 1.79 -0.30
N PRO A 101 12.96 1.93 0.90
CA PRO A 101 13.64 0.79 1.51
C PRO A 101 12.63 -0.33 1.81
N ILE A 102 13.04 -1.57 1.52
CA ILE A 102 12.14 -2.73 1.74
C ILE A 102 11.94 -3.06 3.22
N LEU A 103 12.89 -2.69 4.07
CA LEU A 103 12.93 -2.98 5.50
C LEU A 103 12.75 -4.48 5.77
N ASP A 104 11.68 -4.88 6.47
CA ASP A 104 11.38 -6.28 6.75
C ASP A 104 10.47 -6.96 5.69
N GLY A 105 10.19 -6.28 4.59
CA GLY A 105 9.33 -6.77 3.51
C GLY A 105 7.83 -6.63 3.76
N SER A 106 7.44 -6.03 4.87
CA SER A 106 6.06 -5.76 5.24
C SER A 106 5.81 -4.27 5.45
N ALA A 107 4.59 -3.88 5.84
CA ALA A 107 4.29 -2.51 6.25
C ALA A 107 4.54 -2.25 7.75
N SER A 108 4.85 -3.27 8.55
CA SER A 108 4.94 -3.14 10.01
C SER A 108 6.06 -2.20 10.46
N SER A 109 7.19 -2.21 9.77
CA SER A 109 8.30 -1.31 10.07
C SER A 109 7.92 0.16 9.80
N PHE A 110 7.16 0.43 8.75
CA PHE A 110 6.64 1.77 8.47
C PHE A 110 5.58 2.19 9.49
N VAL A 111 4.69 1.27 9.89
CA VAL A 111 3.73 1.52 10.99
C VAL A 111 4.47 1.91 12.25
N PHE A 112 5.52 1.19 12.63
CA PHE A 112 6.33 1.51 13.79
C PHE A 112 6.97 2.91 13.70
N LEU A 113 7.53 3.28 12.55
CA LEU A 113 8.13 4.61 12.32
C LEU A 113 7.08 5.72 12.46
N LEU A 114 5.93 5.58 11.79
CA LEU A 114 4.85 6.56 11.83
C LEU A 114 4.29 6.72 13.26
N GLN A 115 4.09 5.61 13.96
CA GLN A 115 3.63 5.61 15.34
C GLN A 115 4.65 6.23 16.30
N SER A 116 5.93 5.91 16.16
CA SER A 116 7.00 6.46 16.97
C SER A 116 7.14 7.98 16.81
N ALA A 117 6.91 8.51 15.61
CA ALA A 117 6.85 9.95 15.36
C ALA A 117 5.63 10.63 16.01
N GLY A 118 4.62 9.82 16.36
CA GLY A 118 3.32 10.28 16.83
C GLY A 118 2.46 10.88 15.70
N ILE A 119 1.15 10.80 15.88
CA ILE A 119 0.17 11.32 14.92
C ILE A 119 -0.49 12.57 15.48
N ALA A 120 -0.56 13.63 14.67
CA ALA A 120 -1.21 14.90 14.98
C ALA A 120 -2.50 15.05 14.19
N LEU A 121 -3.55 15.50 14.87
CA LEU A 121 -4.79 15.95 14.22
C LEU A 121 -4.61 17.38 13.73
N GLN A 122 -5.13 17.67 12.55
CA GLN A 122 -5.03 18.98 11.90
C GLN A 122 -6.39 19.68 11.82
N ALA A 123 -6.39 21.02 11.83
CA ALA A 123 -7.61 21.81 11.77
C ALA A 123 -8.19 21.88 10.35
N ALA A 124 -8.35 20.71 9.71
CA ALA A 124 -8.94 20.56 8.39
C ALA A 124 -9.78 19.28 8.32
N PRO A 125 -10.92 19.27 7.61
CA PRO A 125 -11.76 18.09 7.50
C PRO A 125 -11.09 17.01 6.66
N LYS A 126 -11.11 15.76 7.14
CA LYS A 126 -10.71 14.60 6.36
C LYS A 126 -11.72 14.38 5.24
N ARG A 127 -11.21 14.27 4.02
CA ARG A 127 -12.01 14.04 2.81
C ARG A 127 -11.92 12.59 2.38
N PHE A 128 -13.06 11.99 2.08
CA PHE A 128 -13.19 10.62 1.59
C PHE A 128 -13.73 10.59 0.17
N VAL A 129 -13.31 9.61 -0.59
CA VAL A 129 -13.95 9.23 -1.85
C VAL A 129 -14.97 8.13 -1.52
N ARG A 130 -16.27 8.48 -1.56
CA ARG A 130 -17.38 7.54 -1.36
C ARG A 130 -17.80 6.98 -2.70
N ILE A 131 -17.82 5.65 -2.80
CA ILE A 131 -18.29 4.96 -4.01
C ILE A 131 -19.81 4.89 -4.00
N LEU A 132 -20.42 5.38 -5.09
CA LEU A 132 -21.88 5.42 -5.30
C LEU A 132 -22.37 4.31 -6.23
N LYS A 133 -21.55 3.92 -7.22
CA LYS A 133 -21.87 2.84 -8.18
C LYS A 133 -20.68 1.90 -8.30
N PRO A 134 -20.93 0.61 -8.60
CA PRO A 134 -19.84 -0.33 -8.84
C PRO A 134 -18.93 0.12 -10.00
N VAL A 135 -17.62 0.00 -9.79
CA VAL A 135 -16.59 0.17 -10.83
C VAL A 135 -15.75 -1.10 -10.85
N GLU A 136 -15.55 -1.67 -12.03
CA GLU A 136 -14.81 -2.94 -12.21
C GLU A 136 -13.87 -2.83 -13.40
N VAL A 137 -12.70 -3.43 -13.23
CA VAL A 137 -11.77 -3.73 -14.32
C VAL A 137 -11.54 -5.22 -14.37
N ARG A 138 -11.49 -5.77 -15.60
CA ARG A 138 -11.33 -7.21 -15.85
C ARG A 138 -10.41 -7.43 -17.03
N GLU A 139 -9.57 -8.46 -16.93
CA GLU A 139 -8.67 -8.90 -18.00
C GLU A 139 -8.63 -10.41 -18.08
N GLY A 140 -8.30 -10.93 -19.27
CA GLY A 140 -8.24 -12.37 -19.52
C GLY A 140 -9.62 -13.03 -19.67
N GLU A 141 -9.60 -14.30 -20.03
CA GLU A 141 -10.79 -15.13 -20.23
C GLU A 141 -10.58 -16.52 -19.60
N GLY A 142 -11.69 -17.17 -19.23
CA GLY A 142 -11.67 -18.52 -18.67
C GLY A 142 -10.77 -18.65 -17.44
N ALA A 143 -9.84 -19.59 -17.49
CA ALA A 143 -8.89 -19.84 -16.38
C ALA A 143 -7.86 -18.73 -16.17
N HIS A 144 -7.73 -17.77 -17.10
CA HIS A 144 -6.79 -16.65 -17.01
C HIS A 144 -7.44 -15.33 -16.57
N VAL A 145 -8.72 -15.38 -16.18
CA VAL A 145 -9.43 -14.19 -15.74
C VAL A 145 -8.78 -13.61 -14.46
N LYS A 146 -8.66 -12.30 -14.44
CA LYS A 146 -8.31 -11.49 -13.26
C LYS A 146 -9.18 -10.25 -13.24
N TRP A 147 -9.53 -9.78 -12.07
CA TRP A 147 -10.41 -8.61 -11.93
C TRP A 147 -10.19 -7.90 -10.59
N ALA A 148 -10.57 -6.63 -10.56
CA ALA A 148 -10.67 -5.84 -9.36
C ALA A 148 -11.91 -4.93 -9.44
N ARG A 149 -12.58 -4.72 -8.31
CA ARG A 149 -13.86 -4.01 -8.23
C ARG A 149 -13.95 -3.16 -6.97
N LEU A 150 -14.55 -1.99 -7.11
CA LEU A 150 -15.04 -1.16 -6.00
C LEU A 150 -16.57 -1.18 -6.02
N THR A 151 -17.19 -1.34 -4.85
CA THR A 151 -18.65 -1.27 -4.67
C THR A 151 -18.99 -0.35 -3.49
N PRO A 152 -20.20 0.24 -3.46
CA PRO A 152 -20.64 1.05 -2.33
C PRO A 152 -20.55 0.28 -1.00
N TYR A 153 -19.97 0.94 0.01
CA TYR A 153 -19.87 0.44 1.37
C TYR A 153 -19.65 1.58 2.36
N GLU A 154 -20.33 1.54 3.51
CA GLU A 154 -20.23 2.57 4.57
C GLU A 154 -19.01 2.38 5.48
N GLY A 155 -17.84 2.16 4.90
CA GLY A 155 -16.58 1.91 5.55
C GLY A 155 -15.49 1.61 4.53
N TYR A 156 -14.44 0.91 4.95
CA TYR A 156 -13.41 0.43 4.04
C TYR A 156 -13.14 -1.05 4.28
N LYS A 157 -13.52 -1.86 3.32
CA LYS A 157 -13.40 -3.31 3.35
C LYS A 157 -12.67 -3.80 2.11
N LEU A 158 -11.78 -4.78 2.28
CA LEU A 158 -11.03 -5.41 1.21
C LEU A 158 -11.23 -6.92 1.26
N SER A 159 -11.50 -7.52 0.11
CA SER A 159 -11.52 -8.97 -0.10
C SER A 159 -10.59 -9.32 -1.25
N PHE A 160 -9.68 -10.23 -1.02
CA PHE A 160 -8.72 -10.65 -2.03
C PHE A 160 -8.65 -12.17 -2.10
N GLU A 161 -8.59 -12.68 -3.33
CA GLU A 161 -8.38 -14.09 -3.62
C GLU A 161 -7.20 -14.23 -4.59
N ILE A 162 -6.21 -15.02 -4.17
CA ILE A 162 -5.08 -15.44 -5.01
C ILE A 162 -5.34 -16.85 -5.53
N ASP A 163 -4.60 -17.24 -6.54
CA ASP A 163 -4.66 -18.60 -7.10
C ASP A 163 -3.27 -18.99 -7.59
N PHE A 164 -2.47 -19.47 -6.64
CA PHE A 164 -1.14 -19.99 -6.89
C PHE A 164 -1.15 -21.51 -6.72
N ALA A 165 -0.91 -22.25 -7.80
CA ALA A 165 -0.73 -23.70 -7.77
C ALA A 165 0.71 -24.01 -7.32
N HIS A 166 0.97 -23.94 -6.01
CA HIS A 166 2.29 -24.21 -5.42
C HIS A 166 2.15 -24.87 -4.05
N PRO A 167 2.86 -25.97 -3.74
CA PRO A 167 2.68 -26.72 -2.51
C PRO A 167 2.76 -25.90 -1.22
N ALA A 168 3.66 -24.91 -1.17
CA ALA A 168 3.80 -24.02 -0.01
C ALA A 168 2.61 -23.05 0.15
N VAL A 169 1.92 -22.72 -0.94
CA VAL A 169 0.77 -21.80 -0.95
C VAL A 169 -0.54 -22.58 -0.80
N ASP A 170 -0.64 -23.76 -1.43
CA ASP A 170 -1.83 -24.63 -1.39
C ASP A 170 -2.21 -25.04 0.05
N SER A 171 -1.21 -25.12 0.94
CA SER A 171 -1.41 -25.42 2.37
C SER A 171 -1.89 -24.22 3.18
N THR A 172 -2.02 -23.03 2.57
CA THR A 172 -2.40 -21.75 3.22
C THR A 172 -3.77 -21.28 2.76
N GLY A 173 -4.34 -20.32 3.49
CA GLY A 173 -5.55 -19.62 3.02
C GLY A 173 -5.21 -18.73 1.81
N GLN A 174 -5.94 -18.94 0.69
CA GLN A 174 -5.78 -18.16 -0.53
C GLN A 174 -6.87 -17.08 -0.72
N ARG A 175 -7.77 -16.94 0.25
CA ARG A 175 -8.79 -15.89 0.28
C ARG A 175 -8.86 -15.28 1.66
N VAL A 176 -8.94 -13.94 1.72
CA VAL A 176 -9.09 -13.18 2.96
C VAL A 176 -10.01 -11.98 2.75
N GLU A 177 -10.75 -11.65 3.79
CA GLU A 177 -11.50 -10.41 3.91
C GLU A 177 -10.97 -9.64 5.12
N PHE A 178 -10.76 -8.35 4.95
CA PHE A 178 -10.35 -7.42 6.00
C PHE A 178 -11.25 -6.18 5.98
N ASP A 179 -11.86 -5.86 7.12
CA ASP A 179 -12.68 -4.67 7.31
C ASP A 179 -12.04 -3.76 8.36
N MET A 180 -11.71 -2.54 7.96
CA MET A 180 -11.15 -1.51 8.84
C MET A 180 -12.05 -1.17 10.03
N GLY A 181 -13.36 -1.41 9.92
CA GLY A 181 -14.34 -1.15 10.97
C GLY A 181 -14.33 -2.16 12.11
N SER A 182 -13.84 -3.37 11.87
CA SER A 182 -13.83 -4.47 12.84
C SER A 182 -12.46 -5.07 13.08
N GLY A 183 -11.53 -4.90 12.13
CA GLY A 183 -10.16 -5.39 12.19
C GLY A 183 -9.17 -4.37 12.75
N ALA A 184 -7.96 -4.83 13.04
CA ALA A 184 -6.83 -4.00 13.43
C ALA A 184 -5.72 -4.12 12.39
N TYR A 185 -5.58 -3.13 11.51
CA TYR A 185 -4.62 -3.15 10.41
C TYR A 185 -3.20 -3.56 10.85
N SER A 186 -2.68 -2.97 11.94
CA SER A 186 -1.33 -3.25 12.43
C SER A 186 -1.13 -4.70 12.87
N ARG A 187 -2.19 -5.35 13.40
CA ARG A 187 -2.16 -6.73 13.85
C ARG A 187 -2.47 -7.71 12.72
N ASP A 188 -3.48 -7.40 11.92
CA ASP A 188 -4.13 -8.37 11.04
C ASP A 188 -3.53 -8.37 9.62
N ILE A 189 -2.94 -7.25 9.16
CA ILE A 189 -2.46 -7.06 7.79
C ILE A 189 -1.00 -6.59 7.72
N ALA A 190 -0.63 -5.56 8.48
CA ALA A 190 0.62 -4.82 8.29
C ALA A 190 1.91 -5.67 8.34
N ARG A 191 1.88 -6.82 9.01
CA ARG A 191 3.04 -7.71 9.19
C ARG A 191 3.21 -8.72 8.06
N ALA A 192 2.30 -8.81 7.09
CA ALA A 192 2.40 -9.73 5.97
C ALA A 192 3.55 -9.31 5.04
N ARG A 193 4.51 -10.22 4.85
CA ARG A 193 5.72 -9.99 4.05
C ARG A 193 5.46 -10.23 2.57
N THR A 194 6.20 -9.48 1.74
CA THR A 194 6.34 -9.81 0.32
C THR A 194 6.96 -11.20 0.14
N PHE A 195 6.76 -11.79 -1.03
CA PHE A 195 7.21 -13.16 -1.30
C PHE A 195 7.69 -13.32 -2.74
N GLY A 196 8.51 -14.34 -2.95
CA GLY A 196 9.01 -14.69 -4.27
C GLY A 196 9.46 -16.14 -4.34
N PHE A 197 9.51 -16.65 -5.57
CA PHE A 197 10.02 -17.99 -5.87
C PHE A 197 11.49 -17.92 -6.25
N THR A 198 12.32 -18.88 -5.82
CA THR A 198 13.76 -18.90 -6.12
C THR A 198 14.05 -18.77 -7.60
N LYS A 199 13.30 -19.44 -8.47
CA LYS A 199 13.43 -19.34 -9.93
C LYS A 199 13.25 -17.91 -10.45
N ASP A 200 12.23 -17.21 -9.93
CA ASP A 200 11.96 -15.83 -10.35
C ASP A 200 13.01 -14.89 -9.81
N VAL A 201 13.49 -15.10 -8.57
CA VAL A 201 14.55 -14.31 -7.96
C VAL A 201 15.87 -14.44 -8.76
N GLU A 202 16.24 -15.65 -9.18
CA GLU A 202 17.43 -15.88 -9.99
C GLU A 202 17.34 -15.15 -11.34
N MET A 203 16.19 -15.26 -12.00
CA MET A 203 15.94 -14.56 -13.27
C MET A 203 15.95 -13.04 -13.08
N MET A 204 15.32 -12.52 -12.01
CA MET A 204 15.33 -11.10 -11.72
C MET A 204 16.75 -10.59 -11.45
N ARG A 205 17.57 -11.31 -10.67
CA ARG A 205 18.96 -10.93 -10.38
C ARG A 205 19.81 -10.91 -11.64
N ALA A 206 19.64 -11.87 -12.55
CA ALA A 206 20.31 -11.87 -13.84
C ALA A 206 19.95 -10.63 -14.70
N ASN A 207 18.82 -10.00 -14.45
CA ASN A 207 18.36 -8.76 -15.08
C ASN A 207 18.57 -7.50 -14.22
N GLY A 208 19.37 -7.58 -13.14
CA GLY A 208 19.67 -6.44 -12.27
C GLY A 208 18.54 -6.02 -11.35
N LEU A 209 17.60 -6.93 -11.06
CA LEU A 209 16.46 -6.72 -10.15
C LEU A 209 16.59 -7.65 -8.93
N ALA A 210 15.79 -7.40 -7.90
CA ALA A 210 15.80 -8.13 -6.62
C ALA A 210 17.20 -8.23 -5.98
N LEU A 211 18.05 -7.22 -6.20
CA LEU A 211 19.43 -7.21 -5.72
C LEU A 211 19.52 -7.06 -4.19
N GLY A 212 18.54 -6.40 -3.57
CA GLY A 212 18.44 -6.23 -2.12
C GLY A 212 17.52 -7.27 -1.45
N GLY A 213 16.92 -8.19 -2.22
CA GLY A 213 16.01 -9.21 -1.69
C GLY A 213 16.74 -10.37 -1.00
N GLY A 214 16.18 -10.83 0.10
CA GLY A 214 16.71 -11.96 0.88
C GLY A 214 15.70 -12.49 1.89
N LEU A 215 16.10 -13.51 2.65
CA LEU A 215 15.26 -14.13 3.68
C LEU A 215 14.87 -13.16 4.81
N ASP A 216 15.62 -12.09 5.00
CA ASP A 216 15.33 -11.07 6.04
C ASP A 216 14.18 -10.15 5.66
N ASN A 217 13.83 -10.06 4.36
CA ASN A 217 12.86 -9.08 3.86
C ASN A 217 11.86 -9.64 2.83
N ALA A 218 11.82 -10.95 2.66
CA ALA A 218 10.85 -11.63 1.81
C ALA A 218 10.62 -13.06 2.27
N ILE A 219 9.42 -13.59 2.02
CA ILE A 219 9.17 -15.02 2.06
C ILE A 219 9.71 -15.61 0.76
N VAL A 220 10.73 -16.45 0.85
CA VAL A 220 11.33 -17.11 -0.31
C VAL A 220 10.90 -18.56 -0.34
N MET A 221 10.44 -19.02 -1.50
CA MET A 221 9.99 -20.39 -1.72
C MET A 221 10.83 -21.07 -2.80
N ASP A 222 11.21 -22.33 -2.55
CA ASP A 222 11.68 -23.23 -3.60
C ASP A 222 10.48 -23.89 -4.31
N ASP A 223 10.68 -24.95 -5.04
CA ASP A 223 9.61 -25.65 -5.75
C ASP A 223 8.61 -26.37 -4.82
N TYR A 224 8.88 -26.46 -3.52
CA TYR A 224 8.13 -27.30 -2.57
C TYR A 224 7.71 -26.57 -1.30
N LYS A 225 8.54 -25.69 -0.77
CA LYS A 225 8.38 -25.13 0.59
C LYS A 225 8.89 -23.70 0.75
N VAL A 226 8.49 -23.09 1.86
CA VAL A 226 9.07 -21.84 2.37
C VAL A 226 10.48 -22.13 2.91
N LEU A 227 11.44 -21.31 2.54
CA LEU A 227 12.86 -21.43 2.94
C LEU A 227 13.19 -20.67 4.23
N ASN A 228 12.38 -19.69 4.61
CA ASN A 228 12.55 -18.92 5.83
C ASN A 228 12.41 -19.84 7.05
N SER A 229 13.44 -19.89 7.90
CA SER A 229 13.50 -20.78 9.06
C SER A 229 12.42 -20.49 10.12
N GLU A 230 12.00 -19.23 10.24
CA GLU A 230 10.92 -18.77 11.12
C GLU A 230 9.51 -19.10 10.60
N GLY A 231 9.39 -19.57 9.36
CA GLY A 231 8.12 -19.86 8.71
C GLY A 231 7.30 -18.63 8.39
N LEU A 232 5.97 -18.78 8.36
CA LEU A 232 5.01 -17.73 8.08
C LEU A 232 4.58 -17.00 9.36
N ARG A 233 4.32 -15.69 9.26
CA ARG A 233 3.75 -14.86 10.34
C ARG A 233 2.24 -15.04 10.51
N TYR A 234 1.54 -15.48 9.44
CA TYR A 234 0.13 -15.80 9.41
C TYR A 234 -0.11 -17.04 8.55
N ASN A 235 -1.14 -17.81 8.86
CA ASN A 235 -1.51 -18.99 8.06
C ASN A 235 -1.96 -18.63 6.62
N ASP A 236 -2.28 -17.36 6.40
CA ASP A 236 -2.76 -16.76 5.14
C ASP A 236 -1.88 -15.56 4.73
N GLU A 237 -0.57 -15.61 5.04
CA GLU A 237 0.33 -14.47 4.87
C GLU A 237 0.43 -14.00 3.41
N PHE A 238 0.44 -14.92 2.45
CA PHE A 238 0.52 -14.59 1.02
C PHE A 238 -0.64 -13.71 0.55
N VAL A 239 -1.88 -14.10 0.85
CA VAL A 239 -3.05 -13.33 0.45
C VAL A 239 -3.22 -12.07 1.29
N LYS A 240 -2.79 -12.06 2.55
CA LYS A 240 -2.74 -10.85 3.39
C LYS A 240 -1.77 -9.82 2.84
N HIS A 241 -0.63 -10.27 2.31
CA HIS A 241 0.28 -9.35 1.63
C HIS A 241 -0.37 -8.70 0.40
N LYS A 242 -1.20 -9.43 -0.36
CA LYS A 242 -1.97 -8.84 -1.46
C LYS A 242 -3.02 -7.81 -0.98
N ILE A 243 -3.59 -7.98 0.20
CA ILE A 243 -4.42 -6.93 0.84
C ILE A 243 -3.56 -5.71 1.18
N LEU A 244 -2.38 -5.91 1.77
CA LEU A 244 -1.44 -4.86 2.09
C LEU A 244 -1.06 -4.05 0.84
N ASP A 245 -0.65 -4.72 -0.22
CA ASP A 245 -0.34 -4.11 -1.53
C ASP A 245 -1.52 -3.30 -2.07
N ALA A 246 -2.72 -3.91 -2.09
CA ALA A 246 -3.92 -3.25 -2.59
C ALA A 246 -4.28 -2.00 -1.78
N MET A 247 -4.14 -2.04 -0.44
CA MET A 247 -4.36 -0.86 0.40
C MET A 247 -3.41 0.28 0.04
N GLY A 248 -2.14 -0.04 -0.20
CA GLY A 248 -1.14 0.95 -0.61
C GLY A 248 -1.38 1.50 -2.01
N ASP A 249 -1.65 0.64 -2.97
CA ASP A 249 -1.96 1.03 -4.35
C ASP A 249 -3.21 1.91 -4.44
N LEU A 250 -4.27 1.54 -3.72
CA LEU A 250 -5.52 2.30 -3.69
C LEU A 250 -5.36 3.64 -2.95
N HIS A 251 -4.42 3.73 -1.99
CA HIS A 251 -4.13 4.99 -1.30
C HIS A 251 -3.46 6.04 -2.20
N LEU A 252 -2.89 5.62 -3.34
CA LEU A 252 -2.39 6.52 -4.38
C LEU A 252 -3.49 7.42 -4.99
N LEU A 253 -4.77 7.14 -4.73
CA LEU A 253 -5.87 8.06 -5.01
C LEU A 253 -5.73 9.41 -4.27
N GLY A 254 -4.90 9.47 -3.22
CA GLY A 254 -4.65 10.66 -2.42
C GLY A 254 -5.73 10.99 -1.38
N LYS A 255 -6.77 10.15 -1.29
CA LYS A 255 -7.84 10.24 -0.28
C LYS A 255 -8.30 8.85 0.12
N PRO A 256 -8.67 8.62 1.38
CA PRO A 256 -9.23 7.34 1.81
C PRO A 256 -10.55 7.04 1.10
N LEU A 257 -10.78 5.77 0.81
CA LEU A 257 -11.99 5.24 0.19
C LEU A 257 -13.05 4.89 1.24
N LEU A 258 -14.31 5.14 0.91
CA LEU A 258 -15.47 4.48 1.50
C LEU A 258 -16.05 3.53 0.46
N ALA A 259 -15.64 2.28 0.55
CA ALA A 259 -15.92 1.26 -0.44
C ALA A 259 -15.64 -0.15 0.09
N ALA A 260 -16.26 -1.13 -0.53
CA ALA A 260 -15.77 -2.51 -0.51
C ALA A 260 -14.96 -2.77 -1.79
N TYR A 261 -13.66 -3.03 -1.61
CA TYR A 261 -12.79 -3.52 -2.67
C TYR A 261 -12.82 -5.04 -2.69
N SER A 262 -12.93 -5.63 -3.86
CA SER A 262 -12.78 -7.08 -4.05
C SER A 262 -11.96 -7.37 -5.30
N ALA A 263 -11.11 -8.40 -5.22
CA ALA A 263 -10.21 -8.75 -6.31
C ALA A 263 -9.92 -10.24 -6.38
N PHE A 264 -9.70 -10.70 -7.60
CA PHE A 264 -9.24 -12.05 -7.92
C PHE A 264 -8.02 -11.97 -8.83
N ARG A 265 -6.91 -12.57 -8.40
CA ARG A 265 -5.62 -12.57 -9.10
C ARG A 265 -5.12 -11.17 -9.52
N SER A 266 -5.51 -10.12 -8.80
CA SER A 266 -5.12 -8.74 -9.07
C SER A 266 -3.65 -8.50 -8.67
N GLY A 267 -3.15 -7.33 -9.05
CA GLY A 267 -1.83 -6.81 -8.71
C GLY A 267 -1.78 -5.31 -8.98
N HIS A 268 -0.60 -4.71 -8.88
CA HIS A 268 -0.40 -3.26 -8.99
C HIS A 268 -1.00 -2.65 -10.27
N ALA A 269 -0.80 -3.31 -11.42
CA ALA A 269 -1.37 -2.85 -12.70
C ALA A 269 -2.90 -2.77 -12.66
N MET A 270 -3.56 -3.82 -12.15
CA MET A 270 -5.01 -3.88 -12.08
C MET A 270 -5.57 -2.88 -11.06
N ASN A 271 -4.90 -2.71 -9.91
CA ASN A 271 -5.27 -1.75 -8.89
C ASN A 271 -5.19 -0.31 -9.43
N ASN A 272 -4.12 0.04 -10.15
CA ASN A 272 -4.01 1.36 -10.77
C ASN A 272 -5.04 1.56 -11.89
N LYS A 273 -5.27 0.53 -12.72
CA LYS A 273 -6.31 0.58 -13.76
C LYS A 273 -7.69 0.82 -13.16
N LEU A 274 -8.01 0.20 -12.01
CA LEU A 274 -9.27 0.41 -11.30
C LEU A 274 -9.42 1.86 -10.81
N LEU A 275 -8.36 2.47 -10.27
CA LEU A 275 -8.39 3.88 -9.86
C LEU A 275 -8.56 4.82 -11.04
N ARG A 276 -7.89 4.56 -12.17
CA ARG A 276 -8.06 5.36 -13.41
C ARG A 276 -9.48 5.21 -13.97
N GLU A 277 -10.04 4.01 -13.95
CA GLU A 277 -11.43 3.74 -14.35
C GLU A 277 -12.41 4.49 -13.44
N LEU A 278 -12.18 4.49 -12.11
CA LEU A 278 -12.99 5.26 -11.18
C LEU A 278 -12.98 6.75 -11.53
N LEU A 279 -11.80 7.33 -11.78
CA LEU A 279 -11.66 8.76 -12.10
C LEU A 279 -12.27 9.13 -13.46
N ALA A 280 -12.37 8.18 -14.40
CA ALA A 280 -13.06 8.36 -15.67
C ALA A 280 -14.59 8.39 -15.53
N HIS A 281 -15.13 7.97 -14.38
CA HIS A 281 -16.57 7.91 -14.09
C HIS A 281 -16.95 8.78 -12.88
N PRO A 282 -16.97 10.12 -13.00
CA PRO A 282 -17.25 11.03 -11.89
C PRO A 282 -18.64 10.83 -11.26
N GLU A 283 -19.58 10.20 -11.97
CA GLU A 283 -20.92 9.84 -11.46
C GLU A 283 -20.88 8.59 -10.56
N ALA A 284 -19.74 7.89 -10.47
CA ALA A 284 -19.59 6.69 -9.65
C ALA A 284 -19.10 6.97 -8.23
N TYR A 285 -18.71 8.22 -7.94
CA TYR A 285 -18.21 8.59 -6.62
C TYR A 285 -18.55 10.04 -6.26
N GLU A 286 -18.39 10.36 -4.99
CA GLU A 286 -18.45 11.75 -4.46
C GLU A 286 -17.36 11.96 -3.40
N ILE A 287 -17.04 13.23 -3.15
CA ILE A 287 -16.16 13.61 -2.05
C ILE A 287 -17.00 14.01 -0.84
N VAL A 288 -16.75 13.35 0.29
CA VAL A 288 -17.51 13.60 1.53
C VAL A 288 -16.59 13.90 2.71
N THR A 289 -17.12 14.66 3.67
CA THR A 289 -16.54 14.96 4.98
C THR A 289 -17.55 14.63 6.10
N PHE A 290 -17.07 14.51 7.34
CA PHE A 290 -17.92 14.23 8.50
C PHE A 290 -17.72 15.31 9.56
N ASP A 291 -18.77 16.11 9.81
CA ASP A 291 -18.74 17.20 10.79
C ASP A 291 -18.74 16.68 12.25
N ASP A 292 -19.29 15.49 12.48
CA ASP A 292 -19.25 14.80 13.76
C ASP A 292 -18.53 13.45 13.62
N GLU A 293 -17.53 13.21 14.49
CA GLU A 293 -16.82 11.92 14.54
C GLU A 293 -17.74 10.73 14.82
N LYS A 294 -18.89 10.96 15.46
CA LYS A 294 -19.89 9.91 15.72
C LYS A 294 -20.53 9.38 14.43
N ASN A 295 -20.58 10.21 13.41
CA ASN A 295 -21.12 9.85 12.09
C ASN A 295 -20.02 9.33 11.14
N ALA A 296 -18.75 9.34 11.60
CA ALA A 296 -17.64 8.85 10.80
C ALA A 296 -17.73 7.33 10.62
N PRO A 297 -17.30 6.83 9.47
CA PRO A 297 -17.26 5.40 9.22
C PRO A 297 -16.45 4.66 10.29
N LYS A 298 -16.92 3.50 10.69
CA LYS A 298 -16.19 2.62 11.62
C LYS A 298 -14.79 2.34 11.07
N GLY A 299 -13.80 2.30 11.97
CA GLY A 299 -12.38 2.15 11.61
C GLY A 299 -11.63 3.48 11.50
N PHE A 300 -12.24 4.52 10.96
CA PHE A 300 -11.60 5.84 10.86
C PHE A 300 -11.76 6.68 12.14
N ALA A 301 -12.89 6.56 12.84
CA ALA A 301 -13.10 7.20 14.14
C ALA A 301 -12.28 6.56 15.27
N THR A 302 -12.10 5.23 15.23
CA THR A 302 -11.37 4.47 16.27
C THR A 302 -9.87 4.75 16.23
N LEU A 303 -9.31 5.00 15.05
CA LEU A 303 -7.90 5.41 14.90
C LEU A 303 -7.59 6.73 15.64
N ALA A 304 -8.59 7.57 15.91
CA ALA A 304 -8.42 8.79 16.70
C ALA A 304 -8.22 8.55 18.21
N ARG A 305 -8.61 7.38 18.73
CA ARG A 305 -8.60 7.04 20.17
C ARG A 305 -7.51 6.04 20.57
N ALA A 306 -6.79 5.48 19.61
CA ALA A 306 -5.79 4.44 19.85
C ALA A 306 -4.39 4.98 20.16
N TRP A 307 -4.26 6.28 20.47
CA TRP A 307 -2.98 6.98 20.73
C TRP A 307 -3.01 7.80 22.00
#